data_08753f63ef759c9879dd521995366d6f
#
_entry.id   08753f63ef759c9879dd521995366d6f
#
_cell.length_a   1.000
_cell.length_b   1.000
_cell.length_c   1.000
_cell.angle_alpha   90.00
_cell.angle_beta   90.00
_cell.angle_gamma   90.00
#
_symmetry.space_group_name_H-M   'P 1'
#
loop_
_entity.id
_entity.type
_entity.pdbx_description
1 polymer ?
#
loop_
_entity_poly.entity_id
_entity_poly.type
_entity_poly.pdbx_seq_one_letter_code
_entity_poly.pdbx_strand_id
1 'polypeptide(L)'
;MITPPGAPLSVTDIKARVSFYGNFVTITNQVQLTVEDRTLNESARLLAQNMAQTIDEVTRDVLASTSSVQLCSNGINGGTPTELTKADIDAAVTNLLGNDADMISEVIMATDQFSTTAIRPAFWGYIDTDLLDDLEAVANFVNSSQYPGNQKVVLDSEWGATGNVRWLFTSAGSVSSAATPVFNNFIVGKEAYAVVNLRSQTGDFYIEPLGSAGSADPLHQRGSVGWQHPFVSRILNDAFMVNLMATHS
;
A
#
# COMPACT_ATOMS: atom_id res chain seq x y z
N MET A 1 -29.90 -31.30 -31.45
CA MET A 1 -29.14 -30.49 -30.39
C MET A 1 -28.19 -29.58 -31.15
N ILE A 2 -28.39 -28.27 -31.09
CA ILE A 2 -27.54 -27.30 -31.77
C ILE A 2 -26.44 -26.90 -30.74
N THR A 3 -25.18 -27.13 -31.09
CA THR A 3 -24.05 -26.70 -30.24
C THR A 3 -23.97 -25.18 -30.33
N PRO A 4 -24.00 -24.46 -29.19
CA PRO A 4 -23.85 -22.99 -29.19
C PRO A 4 -22.44 -22.62 -29.72
N PRO A 5 -22.32 -21.48 -30.42
CA PRO A 5 -21.03 -21.00 -30.86
C PRO A 5 -20.13 -20.69 -29.67
N GLY A 6 -18.89 -21.15 -29.69
CA GLY A 6 -17.92 -20.82 -28.62
C GLY A 6 -17.60 -19.33 -28.59
N ALA A 7 -17.46 -18.75 -27.41
CA ALA A 7 -16.99 -17.39 -27.26
C ALA A 7 -15.44 -17.33 -27.43
N PRO A 8 -14.90 -16.43 -28.25
CA PRO A 8 -13.46 -16.25 -28.35
C PRO A 8 -12.89 -15.63 -27.05
N LEU A 9 -11.74 -16.13 -26.58
CA LEU A 9 -10.98 -15.51 -25.53
C LEU A 9 -10.08 -14.42 -26.13
N SER A 10 -10.11 -13.22 -25.57
CA SER A 10 -9.17 -12.15 -25.89
C SER A 10 -8.12 -12.05 -24.77
N VAL A 11 -6.85 -11.87 -25.17
CA VAL A 11 -5.74 -11.70 -24.24
C VAL A 11 -5.15 -10.32 -24.47
N THR A 12 -4.94 -9.57 -23.39
CA THR A 12 -4.26 -8.28 -23.41
C THR A 12 -2.93 -8.40 -22.67
N ASP A 13 -1.82 -8.15 -23.37
CA ASP A 13 -0.50 -8.18 -22.78
C ASP A 13 -0.17 -6.85 -22.11
N ILE A 14 0.15 -6.89 -20.80
CA ILE A 14 0.64 -5.75 -20.05
C ILE A 14 2.15 -5.89 -19.88
N LYS A 15 2.91 -4.89 -20.34
CA LYS A 15 4.37 -4.88 -20.26
C LYS A 15 4.82 -3.99 -19.12
N ALA A 16 5.74 -4.49 -18.30
CA ALA A 16 6.41 -3.73 -17.24
C ALA A 16 7.93 -3.83 -17.39
N ARG A 17 8.64 -2.75 -17.10
CA ARG A 17 10.11 -2.73 -17.08
C ARG A 17 10.56 -2.58 -15.64
N VAL A 18 11.36 -3.53 -15.17
CA VAL A 18 11.94 -3.50 -13.83
C VAL A 18 12.98 -2.39 -13.74
N SER A 19 12.90 -1.59 -12.68
CA SER A 19 13.88 -0.57 -12.32
C SER A 19 14.62 -1.00 -11.06
N PHE A 20 15.87 -0.54 -10.91
CA PHE A 20 16.67 -0.80 -9.73
C PHE A 20 16.57 0.40 -8.79
N TYR A 21 16.18 0.15 -7.57
CA TYR A 21 16.16 1.11 -6.48
C TYR A 21 17.24 0.75 -5.47
N GLY A 22 17.82 1.74 -4.83
CA GLY A 22 18.85 1.49 -3.85
C GLY A 22 19.24 2.77 -3.10
N ASN A 23 19.76 2.56 -1.90
CA ASN A 23 20.32 3.64 -1.08
C ASN A 23 21.51 3.10 -0.28
N PHE A 24 22.44 3.97 0.10
CA PHE A 24 23.58 3.59 0.91
C PHE A 24 23.98 4.69 1.88
N VAL A 25 24.61 4.28 2.98
CA VAL A 25 25.18 5.18 3.98
C VAL A 25 26.67 4.87 4.12
N THR A 26 27.49 5.90 4.12
CA THR A 26 28.93 5.77 4.36
C THR A 26 29.24 6.05 5.83
N ILE A 27 30.02 5.18 6.47
CA ILE A 27 30.45 5.29 7.85
C ILE A 27 31.95 5.51 7.87
N THR A 28 32.43 6.52 8.62
CA THR A 28 33.85 6.80 8.75
C THR A 28 34.41 6.12 10.00
N ASN A 29 35.73 5.79 9.96
CA ASN A 29 36.45 5.25 11.10
C ASN A 29 36.37 6.15 12.34
N GLN A 30 36.38 7.48 12.13
CA GLN A 30 36.27 8.44 13.22
C GLN A 30 34.95 8.32 13.97
N VAL A 31 33.84 8.14 13.26
CA VAL A 31 32.50 7.93 13.86
C VAL A 31 32.49 6.62 14.63
N GLN A 32 33.04 5.55 14.08
CA GLN A 32 33.07 4.24 14.73
C GLN A 32 33.94 4.22 16.01
N LEU A 33 34.97 5.06 16.07
CA LEU A 33 35.83 5.21 17.25
C LEU A 33 35.25 6.13 18.32
N THR A 34 34.41 7.10 17.94
CA THR A 34 33.87 8.11 18.87
C THR A 34 32.48 7.79 19.39
N VAL A 35 31.75 6.96 18.68
CA VAL A 35 30.37 6.57 19.07
C VAL A 35 30.40 5.19 19.73
N GLU A 36 29.86 5.11 20.94
CA GLU A 36 29.81 3.89 21.76
C GLU A 36 28.82 2.84 21.19
N ASP A 37 27.85 3.29 20.39
CA ASP A 37 26.82 2.44 19.81
C ASP A 37 27.31 1.70 18.53
N ARG A 38 26.68 0.56 18.25
CA ARG A 38 26.93 -0.24 17.04
C ARG A 38 26.34 0.43 15.79
N THR A 39 27.00 1.47 15.31
CA THR A 39 26.55 2.31 14.17
C THR A 39 26.24 1.52 12.91
N LEU A 40 26.98 0.43 12.62
CA LEU A 40 26.73 -0.45 11.49
C LEU A 40 25.36 -1.16 11.56
N ASN A 41 25.01 -1.68 12.74
CA ASN A 41 23.74 -2.39 12.92
C ASN A 41 22.56 -1.44 12.84
N GLU A 42 22.69 -0.25 13.43
CA GLU A 42 21.64 0.77 13.39
C GLU A 42 21.47 1.32 11.96
N SER A 43 22.55 1.55 11.24
CA SER A 43 22.49 1.95 9.84
C SER A 43 21.81 0.89 8.97
N ALA A 44 22.09 -0.39 9.19
CA ALA A 44 21.41 -1.48 8.47
C ALA A 44 19.91 -1.52 8.77
N ARG A 45 19.51 -1.31 10.04
CA ARG A 45 18.10 -1.23 10.44
C ARG A 45 17.37 -0.07 9.77
N LEU A 46 17.96 1.12 9.78
CA LEU A 46 17.40 2.31 9.13
C LEU A 46 17.28 2.14 7.62
N LEU A 47 18.29 1.53 6.99
CA LEU A 47 18.26 1.23 5.56
C LEU A 47 17.20 0.19 5.19
N ALA A 48 16.93 -0.79 6.06
CA ALA A 48 15.84 -1.74 5.86
C ALA A 48 14.47 -1.05 5.89
N GLN A 49 14.27 -0.12 6.83
CA GLN A 49 13.06 0.69 6.88
C GLN A 49 12.92 1.59 5.63
N ASN A 50 14.02 2.23 5.20
CA ASN A 50 14.04 3.03 3.99
C ASN A 50 13.71 2.21 2.74
N MET A 51 14.22 0.98 2.62
CA MET A 51 13.87 0.07 1.54
C MET A 51 12.36 -0.21 1.50
N ALA A 52 11.76 -0.57 2.64
CA ALA A 52 10.32 -0.85 2.73
C ALA A 52 9.50 0.38 2.34
N GLN A 53 9.84 1.55 2.87
CA GLN A 53 9.18 2.82 2.54
C GLN A 53 9.30 3.16 1.04
N THR A 54 10.48 2.98 0.44
CA THR A 54 10.67 3.25 -0.99
C THR A 54 9.79 2.36 -1.86
N ILE A 55 9.64 1.07 -1.52
CA ILE A 55 8.78 0.14 -2.24
C ILE A 55 7.31 0.54 -2.13
N ASP A 56 6.87 0.96 -0.93
CA ASP A 56 5.52 1.44 -0.69
C ASP A 56 5.23 2.72 -1.48
N GLU A 57 6.16 3.69 -1.48
CA GLU A 57 6.03 4.93 -2.23
C GLU A 57 5.94 4.69 -3.75
N VAL A 58 6.79 3.83 -4.29
CA VAL A 58 6.75 3.47 -5.72
C VAL A 58 5.42 2.78 -6.07
N THR A 59 4.93 1.89 -5.21
CA THR A 59 3.63 1.23 -5.41
C THR A 59 2.49 2.24 -5.35
N ARG A 60 2.48 3.11 -4.33
CA ARG A 60 1.51 4.19 -4.16
C ARG A 60 1.44 5.10 -5.39
N ASP A 61 2.59 5.53 -5.91
CA ASP A 61 2.65 6.42 -7.07
C ASP A 61 2.08 5.77 -8.34
N VAL A 62 2.27 4.46 -8.48
CA VAL A 62 1.63 3.69 -9.55
C VAL A 62 0.11 3.62 -9.34
N LEU A 63 -0.36 3.34 -8.12
CA LEU A 63 -1.80 3.33 -7.81
C LEU A 63 -2.43 4.71 -8.03
N ALA A 64 -1.73 5.80 -7.67
CA ALA A 64 -2.18 7.16 -7.90
C ALA A 64 -2.31 7.53 -9.38
N SER A 65 -1.65 6.80 -10.27
CA SER A 65 -1.75 6.99 -11.73
C SER A 65 -2.99 6.33 -12.37
N THR A 66 -3.87 5.72 -11.59
CA THR A 66 -5.10 5.10 -12.10
C THR A 66 -6.01 6.12 -12.77
N SER A 67 -6.71 5.70 -13.83
CA SER A 67 -7.76 6.50 -14.48
C SER A 67 -9.10 6.44 -13.74
N SER A 68 -9.30 5.47 -12.84
CA SER A 68 -10.52 5.28 -12.05
C SER A 68 -10.48 6.17 -10.81
N VAL A 69 -10.84 7.44 -10.97
CA VAL A 69 -10.84 8.46 -9.91
C VAL A 69 -12.27 8.82 -9.53
N GLN A 70 -12.54 8.87 -8.24
CA GLN A 70 -13.79 9.37 -7.67
C GLN A 70 -13.48 10.48 -6.66
N LEU A 71 -14.04 11.66 -6.90
CA LEU A 71 -13.98 12.79 -5.96
C LEU A 71 -15.03 12.60 -4.87
N CYS A 72 -14.63 12.63 -3.60
CA CYS A 72 -15.56 12.54 -2.48
C CYS A 72 -16.39 13.82 -2.42
N SER A 73 -17.68 13.69 -2.64
CA SER A 73 -18.67 14.76 -2.51
C SER A 73 -20.04 14.18 -2.16
N ASN A 74 -20.08 13.45 -1.06
CA ASN A 74 -21.27 12.79 -0.52
C ASN A 74 -21.94 11.81 -1.52
N GLY A 75 -21.14 10.94 -2.13
CA GLY A 75 -21.58 9.89 -3.06
C GLY A 75 -21.78 10.35 -4.51
N ILE A 76 -21.55 11.63 -4.81
CA ILE A 76 -21.62 12.19 -6.16
C ILE A 76 -20.19 12.35 -6.67
N ASN A 77 -19.84 11.67 -7.75
CA ASN A 77 -18.53 11.87 -8.35
C ASN A 77 -18.50 13.18 -9.14
N GLY A 78 -17.80 14.19 -8.63
CA GLY A 78 -17.58 15.46 -9.31
C GLY A 78 -17.56 16.66 -8.35
N GLY A 79 -17.01 17.78 -8.83
CA GLY A 79 -16.89 18.99 -8.05
C GLY A 79 -15.58 19.07 -7.25
N THR A 80 -15.61 19.77 -6.13
CA THR A 80 -14.47 19.90 -5.21
C THR A 80 -14.50 18.75 -4.22
N PRO A 81 -13.36 18.05 -3.98
CA PRO A 81 -13.29 17.00 -2.95
C PRO A 81 -13.67 17.55 -1.57
N THR A 82 -14.44 16.78 -0.82
CA THR A 82 -14.83 17.04 0.57
C THR A 82 -14.34 15.90 1.46
N GLU A 83 -14.72 15.92 2.73
CA GLU A 83 -14.47 14.84 3.68
C GLU A 83 -15.01 13.50 3.18
N LEU A 84 -14.38 12.41 3.63
CA LEU A 84 -14.77 11.05 3.29
C LEU A 84 -16.11 10.70 3.94
N THR A 85 -17.12 10.34 3.14
CA THR A 85 -18.43 9.91 3.64
C THR A 85 -18.74 8.45 3.32
N LYS A 86 -19.69 7.87 4.06
CA LYS A 86 -20.16 6.51 3.76
C LYS A 86 -20.71 6.40 2.35
N ALA A 87 -21.39 7.43 1.85
CA ALA A 87 -21.96 7.44 0.51
C ALA A 87 -20.88 7.35 -0.58
N ASP A 88 -19.73 7.96 -0.36
CA ASP A 88 -18.58 7.89 -1.29
C ASP A 88 -18.00 6.48 -1.33
N ILE A 89 -17.85 5.84 -0.15
CA ILE A 89 -17.37 4.46 -0.05
C ILE A 89 -18.36 3.48 -0.71
N ASP A 90 -19.64 3.63 -0.45
CA ASP A 90 -20.69 2.78 -1.04
C ASP A 90 -20.75 2.96 -2.58
N ALA A 91 -20.56 4.19 -3.08
CA ALA A 91 -20.50 4.46 -4.51
C ALA A 91 -19.29 3.80 -5.17
N ALA A 92 -18.11 3.86 -4.53
CA ALA A 92 -16.91 3.19 -5.01
C ALA A 92 -17.07 1.66 -5.02
N VAL A 93 -17.63 1.08 -3.96
CA VAL A 93 -17.93 -0.36 -3.90
C VAL A 93 -18.93 -0.76 -4.99
N THR A 94 -19.95 0.06 -5.22
CA THR A 94 -20.95 -0.20 -6.29
C THR A 94 -20.29 -0.16 -7.68
N ASN A 95 -19.36 0.76 -7.90
CA ASN A 95 -18.58 0.83 -9.14
C ASN A 95 -17.73 -0.43 -9.35
N LEU A 96 -17.01 -0.89 -8.31
CA LEU A 96 -16.21 -2.11 -8.37
C LEU A 96 -17.05 -3.36 -8.65
N LEU A 97 -18.18 -3.50 -7.95
CA LEU A 97 -19.13 -4.60 -8.18
C LEU A 97 -19.76 -4.54 -9.57
N GLY A 98 -20.04 -3.34 -10.09
CA GLY A 98 -20.55 -3.15 -11.46
C GLY A 98 -19.54 -3.52 -12.54
N ASN A 99 -18.26 -3.56 -12.21
CA ASN A 99 -17.17 -4.03 -13.08
C ASN A 99 -16.80 -5.50 -12.83
N ASP A 100 -17.60 -6.25 -12.04
CA ASP A 100 -17.34 -7.64 -11.67
C ASP A 100 -15.98 -7.86 -10.96
N ALA A 101 -15.54 -6.87 -10.16
CA ALA A 101 -14.33 -7.01 -9.37
C ALA A 101 -14.51 -7.97 -8.21
N ASP A 102 -13.62 -8.94 -8.08
CA ASP A 102 -13.62 -9.90 -6.99
C ASP A 102 -13.10 -9.27 -5.68
N MET A 103 -13.75 -9.61 -4.57
CA MET A 103 -13.30 -9.23 -3.23
C MET A 103 -12.08 -10.05 -2.81
N ILE A 104 -11.19 -9.45 -2.02
CA ILE A 104 -9.92 -10.08 -1.62
C ILE A 104 -10.08 -10.88 -0.32
N SER A 105 -10.87 -10.35 0.63
CA SER A 105 -11.03 -11.00 1.94
C SER A 105 -12.29 -11.85 2.04
N GLU A 106 -12.20 -12.89 2.87
CA GLU A 106 -13.34 -13.77 3.19
C GLU A 106 -14.17 -13.22 4.35
N VAL A 107 -15.33 -13.87 4.61
CA VAL A 107 -16.20 -13.53 5.74
C VAL A 107 -15.52 -13.83 7.06
N ILE A 108 -15.56 -12.89 8.00
CA ILE A 108 -15.22 -13.12 9.40
C ILE A 108 -16.53 -13.31 10.16
N MET A 109 -16.77 -14.56 10.63
CA MET A 109 -18.01 -14.91 11.31
C MET A 109 -18.09 -14.27 12.70
N ALA A 110 -19.30 -13.83 13.09
CA ALA A 110 -19.58 -13.40 14.45
C ALA A 110 -19.48 -14.57 15.43
N THR A 111 -19.09 -14.30 16.69
CA THR A 111 -19.07 -15.29 17.77
C THR A 111 -20.16 -14.97 18.80
N ASP A 112 -20.79 -16.01 19.35
CA ASP A 112 -21.90 -15.88 20.31
C ASP A 112 -21.49 -15.26 21.66
N GLN A 113 -20.20 -15.22 21.96
CA GLN A 113 -19.70 -14.80 23.27
C GLN A 113 -19.65 -13.29 23.52
N PHE A 114 -19.59 -12.44 22.49
CA PHE A 114 -19.32 -11.00 22.65
C PHE A 114 -20.20 -10.08 21.80
N SER A 115 -21.34 -10.50 21.33
CA SER A 115 -22.24 -9.63 20.52
C SER A 115 -21.53 -8.96 19.34
N THR A 116 -20.57 -9.64 18.74
CA THR A 116 -19.74 -9.12 17.65
C THR A 116 -20.51 -9.18 16.32
N THR A 117 -20.26 -8.19 15.44
CA THR A 117 -20.87 -8.17 14.10
C THR A 117 -19.95 -8.92 13.13
N ALA A 118 -20.55 -9.78 12.27
CA ALA A 118 -19.80 -10.43 11.21
C ALA A 118 -19.26 -9.40 10.22
N ILE A 119 -17.98 -9.55 9.82
CA ILE A 119 -17.37 -8.75 8.77
C ILE A 119 -17.59 -9.43 7.43
N ARG A 120 -18.19 -8.72 6.49
CA ARG A 120 -18.49 -9.22 5.14
C ARG A 120 -17.19 -9.43 4.34
N PRO A 121 -17.24 -10.22 3.25
CA PRO A 121 -16.19 -10.20 2.25
C PRO A 121 -15.94 -8.77 1.80
N ALA A 122 -14.70 -8.39 1.64
CA ALA A 122 -14.35 -6.99 1.43
C ALA A 122 -13.21 -6.79 0.44
N PHE A 123 -13.22 -5.62 -0.17
CA PHE A 123 -12.09 -5.04 -0.87
C PHE A 123 -11.06 -4.50 0.14
N TRP A 124 -9.81 -4.35 -0.27
CA TRP A 124 -8.83 -3.65 0.54
C TRP A 124 -8.88 -2.15 0.26
N GLY A 125 -9.00 -1.36 1.32
CA GLY A 125 -8.87 0.09 1.29
C GLY A 125 -7.52 0.52 1.86
N TYR A 126 -6.83 1.42 1.19
CA TYR A 126 -5.61 2.06 1.69
C TYR A 126 -5.92 3.52 1.99
N ILE A 127 -5.65 3.95 3.21
CA ILE A 127 -5.96 5.30 3.69
C ILE A 127 -4.73 5.91 4.37
N ASP A 128 -4.58 7.24 4.25
CA ASP A 128 -3.56 7.98 4.98
C ASP A 128 -3.88 8.07 6.47
N THR A 129 -2.83 8.13 7.30
CA THR A 129 -2.96 8.29 8.75
C THR A 129 -3.71 9.55 9.17
N ASP A 130 -3.61 10.63 8.39
CA ASP A 130 -4.26 11.90 8.68
C ASP A 130 -5.79 11.85 8.52
N LEU A 131 -6.32 10.86 7.81
CA LEU A 131 -7.75 10.67 7.59
C LEU A 131 -8.38 9.61 8.51
N LEU A 132 -7.66 9.08 9.49
CA LEU A 132 -8.18 8.02 10.36
C LEU A 132 -9.36 8.50 11.22
N ASP A 133 -9.31 9.75 11.71
CA ASP A 133 -10.39 10.34 12.51
C ASP A 133 -11.66 10.52 11.66
N ASP A 134 -11.51 10.97 10.41
CA ASP A 134 -12.61 11.09 9.45
C ASP A 134 -13.21 9.72 9.13
N LEU A 135 -12.36 8.69 8.96
CA LEU A 135 -12.81 7.32 8.72
C LEU A 135 -13.60 6.74 9.91
N GLU A 136 -13.17 7.03 11.17
CA GLU A 136 -13.91 6.59 12.36
C GLU A 136 -15.26 7.27 12.49
N ALA A 137 -15.40 8.50 12.00
CA ALA A 137 -16.66 9.24 11.97
C ALA A 137 -17.65 8.70 10.92
N VAL A 138 -17.18 7.90 9.96
CA VAL A 138 -18.05 7.28 8.94
C VAL A 138 -19.05 6.33 9.58
N ALA A 139 -20.32 6.45 9.19
CA ALA A 139 -21.38 5.58 9.69
C ALA A 139 -21.11 4.09 9.39
N ASN A 140 -21.33 3.22 10.39
CA ASN A 140 -21.09 1.78 10.35
C ASN A 140 -19.61 1.38 10.20
N PHE A 141 -18.69 2.24 10.63
CA PHE A 141 -17.31 1.84 10.81
C PHE A 141 -17.20 0.87 12.01
N VAL A 142 -16.45 -0.20 11.83
CA VAL A 142 -16.14 -1.21 12.86
C VAL A 142 -14.64 -1.26 13.03
N ASN A 143 -14.17 -0.83 14.19
CA ASN A 143 -12.75 -0.88 14.51
C ASN A 143 -12.24 -2.34 14.59
N SER A 144 -10.99 -2.58 14.19
CA SER A 144 -10.37 -3.91 14.20
C SER A 144 -10.36 -4.58 15.60
N SER A 145 -10.38 -3.78 16.67
CA SER A 145 -10.50 -4.26 18.07
C SER A 145 -11.86 -4.89 18.37
N GLN A 146 -12.89 -4.56 17.61
CA GLN A 146 -14.25 -5.07 17.77
C GLN A 146 -14.55 -6.31 16.90
N TYR A 147 -13.57 -6.80 16.17
CA TYR A 147 -13.72 -7.99 15.35
C TYR A 147 -13.91 -9.26 16.21
N PRO A 148 -14.58 -10.28 15.69
CA PRO A 148 -14.77 -11.53 16.40
C PRO A 148 -13.43 -12.16 16.84
N GLY A 149 -13.27 -12.36 18.14
CA GLY A 149 -11.98 -12.62 18.80
C GLY A 149 -11.25 -13.91 18.48
N ASN A 150 -11.78 -14.79 17.64
CA ASN A 150 -11.15 -16.08 17.33
C ASN A 150 -10.46 -16.14 15.96
N GLN A 151 -10.52 -15.10 15.16
CA GLN A 151 -9.91 -15.11 13.83
C GLN A 151 -8.87 -13.99 13.72
N LYS A 152 -7.60 -14.35 13.91
CA LYS A 152 -6.43 -13.51 13.64
C LYS A 152 -6.25 -13.30 12.12
N VAL A 153 -7.23 -12.77 11.44
CA VAL A 153 -7.15 -12.40 10.04
C VAL A 153 -6.97 -10.89 9.88
N VAL A 154 -6.55 -10.23 10.97
CA VAL A 154 -6.27 -8.80 10.99
C VAL A 154 -4.80 -8.60 10.63
N LEU A 155 -4.55 -7.76 9.64
CA LEU A 155 -3.19 -7.33 9.31
C LEU A 155 -2.72 -6.28 10.31
N ASP A 156 -1.41 -6.20 10.55
CA ASP A 156 -0.83 -5.27 11.55
C ASP A 156 -1.19 -3.79 11.28
N SER A 157 -1.42 -3.43 10.01
CA SER A 157 -1.84 -2.09 9.58
C SER A 157 -3.35 -1.96 9.36
N GLU A 158 -4.16 -2.92 9.80
CA GLU A 158 -5.61 -2.85 9.63
C GLU A 158 -6.26 -2.02 10.74
N TRP A 159 -6.95 -0.94 10.35
CA TRP A 159 -7.66 -0.05 11.29
C TRP A 159 -9.08 -0.50 11.56
N GLY A 160 -9.79 -0.92 10.53
CA GLY A 160 -11.18 -1.37 10.67
C GLY A 160 -11.85 -1.66 9.34
N ALA A 161 -13.16 -1.85 9.39
CA ALA A 161 -13.98 -2.14 8.21
C ALA A 161 -15.18 -1.20 8.11
N THR A 162 -15.53 -0.81 6.89
CA THR A 162 -16.76 -0.08 6.58
C THR A 162 -17.52 -0.82 5.48
N GLY A 163 -18.59 -1.50 5.84
CA GLY A 163 -19.36 -2.29 4.88
C GLY A 163 -18.54 -3.40 4.22
N ASN A 164 -18.24 -3.25 2.93
CA ASN A 164 -17.48 -4.20 2.13
C ASN A 164 -16.03 -3.73 1.85
N VAL A 165 -15.50 -2.83 2.66
CA VAL A 165 -14.11 -2.37 2.58
C VAL A 165 -13.41 -2.57 3.92
N ARG A 166 -12.22 -3.17 3.91
CA ARG A 166 -11.31 -3.26 5.06
C ARG A 166 -10.15 -2.30 4.85
N TRP A 167 -9.92 -1.44 5.82
CA TRP A 167 -9.01 -0.31 5.71
C TRP A 167 -7.66 -0.62 6.34
N LEU A 168 -6.62 -0.44 5.53
CA LEU A 168 -5.22 -0.45 5.92
C LEU A 168 -4.71 0.99 5.95
N PHE A 169 -4.08 1.39 7.04
CA PHE A 169 -3.48 2.72 7.14
C PHE A 169 -2.02 2.71 6.70
N THR A 170 -1.60 3.83 6.16
CA THR A 170 -0.20 4.09 5.80
C THR A 170 0.17 5.53 6.08
N SER A 171 1.38 5.76 6.57
CA SER A 171 1.95 7.10 6.75
C SER A 171 2.62 7.64 5.47
N ALA A 172 2.67 6.82 4.42
CA ALA A 172 3.26 7.18 3.13
C ALA A 172 2.17 7.47 2.08
N GLY A 173 1.01 8.01 2.50
CA GLY A 173 -0.10 8.34 1.60
C GLY A 173 0.27 9.34 0.51
N SER A 174 -0.48 9.35 -0.58
CA SER A 174 -0.32 10.33 -1.66
C SER A 174 -1.20 11.54 -1.37
N VAL A 175 -0.57 12.68 -1.15
CA VAL A 175 -1.26 13.95 -0.83
C VAL A 175 -0.91 14.99 -1.87
N SER A 176 -1.90 15.73 -2.35
CA SER A 176 -1.65 16.86 -3.25
C SER A 176 -1.11 18.05 -2.47
N SER A 177 -0.18 18.81 -3.07
CA SER A 177 0.41 20.03 -2.49
C SER A 177 -0.44 21.29 -2.72
N ALA A 178 -1.76 21.16 -2.88
CA ALA A 178 -2.67 22.28 -3.05
C ALA A 178 -2.89 23.05 -1.73
N ALA A 179 -3.51 24.22 -1.79
CA ALA A 179 -3.85 25.03 -0.61
C ALA A 179 -4.76 24.28 0.38
N THR A 180 -5.64 23.40 -0.14
CA THR A 180 -6.35 22.39 0.63
C THR A 180 -5.77 21.04 0.21
N PRO A 181 -5.08 20.31 1.10
CA PRO A 181 -4.49 19.02 0.75
C PRO A 181 -5.59 18.01 0.40
N VAL A 182 -5.42 17.34 -0.72
CA VAL A 182 -6.32 16.26 -1.17
C VAL A 182 -5.57 14.95 -1.06
N PHE A 183 -6.13 14.02 -0.32
CA PHE A 183 -5.58 12.71 -0.06
C PHE A 183 -6.13 11.69 -1.06
N ASN A 184 -5.24 10.88 -1.62
CA ASN A 184 -5.61 9.78 -2.49
C ASN A 184 -5.77 8.51 -1.65
N ASN A 185 -6.99 7.98 -1.58
CA ASN A 185 -7.32 6.76 -0.89
C ASN A 185 -7.73 5.70 -1.91
N PHE A 186 -7.16 4.50 -1.82
CA PHE A 186 -7.36 3.49 -2.85
C PHE A 186 -8.24 2.37 -2.32
N ILE A 187 -9.28 2.00 -3.07
CA ILE A 187 -10.02 0.76 -2.85
C ILE A 187 -9.67 -0.18 -4.00
N VAL A 188 -9.13 -1.35 -3.67
CA VAL A 188 -8.64 -2.31 -4.64
C VAL A 188 -9.32 -3.66 -4.51
N GLY A 189 -9.67 -4.23 -5.65
CA GLY A 189 -10.14 -5.59 -5.80
C GLY A 189 -8.99 -6.55 -6.15
N LYS A 190 -9.33 -7.82 -6.25
CA LYS A 190 -8.40 -8.86 -6.67
C LYS A 190 -7.91 -8.59 -8.10
N GLU A 191 -6.62 -8.78 -8.34
CA GLU A 191 -5.99 -8.59 -9.66
C GLU A 191 -6.05 -7.15 -10.21
N ALA A 192 -6.32 -6.14 -9.35
CA ALA A 192 -6.28 -4.73 -9.76
C ALA A 192 -4.87 -4.29 -10.18
N TYR A 193 -3.85 -4.70 -9.44
CA TYR A 193 -2.44 -4.43 -9.74
C TYR A 193 -1.57 -5.63 -9.43
N ALA A 194 -0.37 -5.64 -9.96
CA ALA A 194 0.65 -6.64 -9.68
C ALA A 194 2.01 -6.02 -9.41
N VAL A 195 2.77 -6.72 -8.60
CA VAL A 195 4.15 -6.44 -8.26
C VAL A 195 5.02 -7.53 -8.86
N VAL A 196 6.10 -7.14 -9.52
CA VAL A 196 7.04 -8.08 -10.14
C VAL A 196 8.42 -7.88 -9.52
N ASN A 197 8.94 -8.95 -8.93
CA ASN A 197 10.31 -9.07 -8.45
C ASN A 197 11.10 -9.99 -9.37
N LEU A 198 12.38 -9.73 -9.55
CA LEU A 198 13.25 -10.64 -10.30
C LEU A 198 13.54 -11.90 -9.47
N ARG A 199 13.44 -13.07 -10.10
CA ARG A 199 13.50 -14.40 -9.45
C ARG A 199 14.78 -14.68 -8.65
N SER A 200 15.88 -14.00 -8.96
CA SER A 200 17.20 -14.20 -8.33
C SER A 200 17.66 -13.03 -7.46
N GLN A 201 16.90 -11.94 -7.38
CA GLN A 201 17.26 -10.75 -6.62
C GLN A 201 16.02 -10.19 -5.92
N THR A 202 15.89 -10.53 -4.66
CA THR A 202 14.77 -10.11 -3.79
C THR A 202 15.21 -9.08 -2.74
N GLY A 203 16.08 -8.14 -3.13
CA GLY A 203 16.63 -7.15 -2.21
C GLY A 203 17.92 -7.65 -1.53
N ASP A 204 19.03 -7.15 -2.02
CA ASP A 204 20.34 -7.48 -1.49
C ASP A 204 20.85 -6.36 -0.59
N PHE A 205 21.41 -6.73 0.55
CA PHE A 205 22.15 -5.83 1.42
C PHE A 205 23.63 -6.00 1.20
N TYR A 206 24.33 -4.90 0.98
CA TYR A 206 25.77 -4.84 0.80
C TYR A 206 26.40 -4.16 2.00
N ILE A 207 27.27 -4.88 2.70
CA ILE A 207 27.99 -4.35 3.86
C ILE A 207 29.48 -4.40 3.52
N GLU A 208 30.06 -3.23 3.34
CA GLU A 208 31.49 -3.05 3.11
C GLU A 208 32.15 -2.54 4.39
N PRO A 209 32.84 -3.40 5.15
CA PRO A 209 33.51 -2.98 6.37
C PRO A 209 34.69 -2.04 6.06
N LEU A 210 35.19 -1.36 7.08
CA LEU A 210 36.36 -0.51 6.95
C LEU A 210 37.53 -1.30 6.33
N GLY A 211 38.15 -0.73 5.29
CA GLY A 211 39.27 -1.33 4.59
C GLY A 211 38.88 -2.28 3.44
N SER A 212 37.62 -2.47 3.14
CA SER A 212 37.16 -3.31 2.02
C SER A 212 37.32 -2.64 0.65
N ALA A 213 37.41 -1.31 0.61
CA ALA A 213 37.45 -0.53 -0.63
C ALA A 213 38.83 -0.56 -1.37
N GLY A 214 39.79 -1.27 -0.85
CA GLY A 214 41.13 -1.45 -1.49
C GLY A 214 41.80 -0.13 -1.81
N SER A 215 42.27 0.05 -3.07
CA SER A 215 42.96 1.24 -3.51
C SER A 215 42.14 2.53 -3.55
N ALA A 216 40.80 2.43 -3.45
CA ALA A 216 39.92 3.60 -3.39
C ALA A 216 39.88 4.23 -1.98
N ASP A 217 40.31 3.49 -0.95
CA ASP A 217 40.47 3.98 0.42
C ASP A 217 41.73 3.38 1.06
N PRO A 218 42.95 3.85 0.68
CA PRO A 218 44.19 3.28 1.13
C PRO A 218 44.45 3.48 2.63
N LEU A 219 43.72 4.36 3.30
CA LEU A 219 43.84 4.60 4.75
C LEU A 219 42.77 3.84 5.57
N HIS A 220 41.97 3.04 4.92
CA HIS A 220 40.88 2.25 5.56
C HIS A 220 39.95 3.08 6.44
N GLN A 221 39.58 4.27 5.96
CA GLN A 221 38.76 5.23 6.74
C GLN A 221 37.27 5.17 6.49
N ARG A 222 36.83 4.40 5.48
CA ARG A 222 35.45 4.34 5.06
C ARG A 222 34.90 2.92 5.02
N GLY A 223 33.72 2.75 5.54
CA GLY A 223 32.85 1.60 5.31
C GLY A 223 31.53 2.08 4.76
N SER A 224 30.77 1.21 4.12
CA SER A 224 29.43 1.52 3.65
C SER A 224 28.46 0.37 3.89
N VAL A 225 27.21 0.73 4.11
CA VAL A 225 26.08 -0.19 4.15
C VAL A 225 25.07 0.31 3.12
N GLY A 226 24.61 -0.56 2.26
CA GLY A 226 23.64 -0.20 1.23
C GLY A 226 22.68 -1.34 0.94
N TRP A 227 21.60 -1.00 0.27
CA TRP A 227 20.65 -1.98 -0.27
C TRP A 227 20.36 -1.69 -1.74
N GLN A 228 20.01 -2.72 -2.47
CA GLN A 228 19.54 -2.62 -3.85
C GLN A 228 18.39 -3.60 -4.05
N HIS A 229 17.30 -3.13 -4.68
CA HIS A 229 16.14 -3.96 -4.97
C HIS A 229 15.60 -3.68 -6.39
N PRO A 230 15.55 -4.68 -7.27
CA PRO A 230 14.87 -4.58 -8.54
C PRO A 230 13.36 -4.72 -8.33
N PHE A 231 12.60 -3.70 -8.72
CA PHE A 231 11.18 -3.64 -8.44
C PHE A 231 10.39 -2.98 -9.56
N VAL A 232 9.17 -3.43 -9.77
CA VAL A 232 8.16 -2.73 -10.57
C VAL A 232 6.77 -3.09 -10.07
N SER A 233 5.93 -2.09 -9.95
CA SER A 233 4.49 -2.23 -9.75
C SER A 233 3.78 -1.80 -11.03
N ARG A 234 2.66 -2.44 -11.37
CA ARG A 234 1.86 -2.10 -12.55
C ARG A 234 0.38 -2.38 -12.30
N ILE A 235 -0.48 -1.45 -12.72
CA ILE A 235 -1.92 -1.65 -12.75
C ILE A 235 -2.22 -2.67 -13.85
N LEU A 236 -2.98 -3.71 -13.49
CA LEU A 236 -3.46 -4.74 -14.42
C LEU A 236 -4.82 -4.39 -14.99
N ASN A 237 -5.73 -3.94 -14.13
CA ASN A 237 -7.07 -3.55 -14.53
C ASN A 237 -7.53 -2.33 -13.72
N ASP A 238 -7.62 -1.19 -14.40
CA ASP A 238 -8.10 0.07 -13.80
C ASP A 238 -9.55 -0.03 -13.30
N ALA A 239 -10.37 -0.88 -13.89
CA ALA A 239 -11.75 -1.07 -13.48
C ALA A 239 -11.91 -1.80 -12.13
N PHE A 240 -10.85 -2.49 -11.66
CA PHE A 240 -10.84 -3.22 -10.41
C PHE A 240 -10.26 -2.43 -9.23
N MET A 241 -10.05 -1.15 -9.44
CA MET A 241 -9.64 -0.23 -8.37
C MET A 241 -10.31 1.14 -8.52
N VAL A 242 -10.43 1.85 -7.41
CA VAL A 242 -10.95 3.22 -7.38
C VAL A 242 -10.05 4.05 -6.47
N ASN A 243 -9.62 5.20 -6.97
CA ASN A 243 -8.95 6.23 -6.17
C ASN A 243 -10.00 7.21 -5.65
N LEU A 244 -10.23 7.20 -4.33
CA LEU A 244 -11.10 8.14 -3.64
C LEU A 244 -10.28 9.35 -3.21
N MET A 245 -10.56 10.50 -3.82
CA MET A 245 -9.92 11.77 -3.45
C MET A 245 -10.76 12.48 -2.40
N ALA A 246 -10.23 12.63 -1.18
CA ALA A 246 -10.89 13.26 -0.04
C ALA A 246 -10.01 14.37 0.56
N THR A 247 -10.63 15.32 1.24
CA THR A 247 -9.96 16.31 2.09
C THR A 247 -10.14 15.93 3.56
N HIS A 248 -9.21 16.35 4.41
CA HIS A 248 -9.35 16.24 5.85
C HIS A 248 -10.23 17.38 6.39
N SER A 249 -11.02 17.10 7.46
CA SER A 249 -11.92 18.05 8.14
C SER A 249 -11.17 19.12 8.94
#